data_646a3eae441fa8aea3a2d0ab2e8d611d
#
_entry.id   646a3eae441fa8aea3a2d0ab2e8d611d
#
_cell.length_a   1.000
_cell.length_b   1.000
_cell.length_c   1.000
_cell.angle_alpha   90.00
_cell.angle_beta   90.00
_cell.angle_gamma   90.00
#
_symmetry.space_group_name_H-M   'P 1'
#
loop_
_entity.id
_entity.type
_entity.pdbx_description
1 polymer ?
#
loop_
_entity_poly.entity_id
_entity_poly.type
_entity_poly.pdbx_seq_one_letter_code
_entity_poly.pdbx_strand_id
1 'polypeptide(L)'
;GIKLSYVSEDIPLGTGGAIKNCRNYFSGPFLIFNSDIVSNVDLNDLIRFHQEKHADVTIAATRVESPSNYGVIETDEDSFATTFTEKPKPGEEKSNFINAGIYIFEPKVLDLIPSDRVVSVEKETFPALLEKGYKIAVYRDRSYWIDIGTPEKYMQVHRDIFGGLCRVPEHD
;
A
#
# COMPACT_ATOMS: atom_id res chain seq x y z
N GLY A 1 16.81 18.89 3.52
CA GLY A 1 17.06 17.53 4.04
C GLY A 1 15.84 17.01 4.75
N ILE A 2 15.73 15.69 4.92
CA ILE A 2 14.67 15.00 5.64
C ILE A 2 15.17 14.52 7.01
N LYS A 3 14.27 14.49 8.00
CA LYS A 3 14.55 13.89 9.31
C LYS A 3 14.18 12.41 9.26
N LEU A 4 15.15 11.54 9.53
CA LEU A 4 14.93 10.10 9.63
C LEU A 4 14.82 9.69 11.11
N SER A 5 13.92 8.76 11.38
CA SER A 5 13.79 8.05 12.66
C SER A 5 13.72 6.56 12.37
N TYR A 6 14.28 5.76 13.27
CA TYR A 6 14.31 4.30 13.11
C TYR A 6 13.59 3.65 14.27
N VAL A 7 12.81 2.61 13.98
CA VAL A 7 12.15 1.75 14.98
C VAL A 7 12.68 0.34 14.78
N SER A 8 13.29 -0.20 15.82
CA SER A 8 13.83 -1.56 15.80
C SER A 8 12.76 -2.58 16.22
N GLU A 9 12.84 -3.76 15.66
CA GLU A 9 12.04 -4.92 16.02
C GLU A 9 12.98 -6.01 16.53
N ASP A 10 12.73 -6.53 17.74
CA ASP A 10 13.50 -7.65 18.29
C ASP A 10 13.23 -8.95 17.54
N ILE A 11 12.02 -9.08 17.00
CA ILE A 11 11.58 -10.14 16.11
C ILE A 11 10.80 -9.51 14.96
N PRO A 12 10.84 -10.06 13.73
CA PRO A 12 10.04 -9.56 12.62
C PRO A 12 8.56 -9.58 12.97
N LEU A 13 7.91 -8.40 12.95
CA LEU A 13 6.50 -8.24 13.32
C LEU A 13 5.54 -8.33 12.13
N GLY A 14 6.06 -8.48 10.91
CA GLY A 14 5.28 -8.42 9.69
C GLY A 14 4.83 -6.98 9.35
N THR A 15 4.17 -6.80 8.20
CA THR A 15 3.81 -5.47 7.69
C THR A 15 2.91 -4.70 8.66
N GLY A 16 1.89 -5.34 9.21
CA GLY A 16 0.98 -4.72 10.17
C GLY A 16 1.61 -4.44 11.52
N GLY A 17 2.37 -5.39 12.06
CA GLY A 17 3.05 -5.22 13.34
C GLY A 17 4.11 -4.12 13.31
N ALA A 18 4.87 -3.99 12.22
CA ALA A 18 5.83 -2.92 12.00
C ALA A 18 5.15 -1.53 12.02
N ILE A 19 4.02 -1.40 11.32
CA ILE A 19 3.22 -0.17 11.32
C ILE A 19 2.70 0.14 12.73
N LYS A 20 2.18 -0.86 13.44
CA LYS A 20 1.72 -0.71 14.82
C LYS A 20 2.84 -0.26 15.75
N ASN A 21 4.04 -0.80 15.59
CA ASN A 21 5.20 -0.47 16.42
C ASN A 21 5.63 1.00 16.26
N CYS A 22 5.30 1.62 15.13
CA CYS A 22 5.55 3.04 14.88
C CYS A 22 4.47 3.98 15.44
N ARG A 23 3.44 3.48 16.16
CA ARG A 23 2.26 4.26 16.60
C ARG A 23 2.59 5.60 17.23
N ASN A 24 3.61 5.66 18.08
CA ASN A 24 3.95 6.87 18.85
C ASN A 24 4.48 8.03 17.98
N TYR A 25 4.75 7.79 16.70
CA TYR A 25 5.20 8.81 15.75
C TYR A 25 4.03 9.48 15.01
N PHE A 26 2.81 8.95 15.12
CA PHE A 26 1.67 9.40 14.33
C PHE A 26 0.63 10.11 15.19
N SER A 27 0.39 11.40 14.88
CA SER A 27 -0.65 12.24 15.50
C SER A 27 -1.79 12.60 14.56
N GLY A 28 -1.67 12.28 13.29
CA GLY A 28 -2.64 12.50 12.21
C GLY A 28 -2.49 11.46 11.12
N PRO A 29 -3.19 11.59 9.98
CA PRO A 29 -3.05 10.70 8.85
C PRO A 29 -1.59 10.58 8.40
N PHE A 30 -1.14 9.39 8.04
CA PHE A 30 0.23 9.15 7.64
C PHE A 30 0.34 8.22 6.43
N LEU A 31 1.39 8.44 5.66
CA LEU A 31 1.74 7.64 4.49
C LEU A 31 2.57 6.43 4.91
N ILE A 32 2.31 5.32 4.24
CA ILE A 32 3.06 4.08 4.38
C ILE A 32 3.52 3.66 2.99
N PHE A 33 4.78 3.26 2.88
CA PHE A 33 5.37 2.70 1.67
C PHE A 33 6.02 1.38 1.98
N ASN A 34 5.74 0.36 1.18
CA ASN A 34 6.57 -0.83 1.14
C ASN A 34 7.93 -0.46 0.54
N SER A 35 9.02 -0.88 1.17
CA SER A 35 10.38 -0.44 0.82
C SER A 35 10.90 -0.97 -0.51
N ASP A 36 10.23 -1.94 -1.10
CA ASP A 36 10.53 -2.58 -2.38
C ASP A 36 9.64 -2.09 -3.54
N ILE A 37 8.95 -0.97 -3.35
CA ILE A 37 8.11 -0.35 -4.39
C ILE A 37 8.80 0.87 -4.98
N VAL A 38 8.84 0.94 -6.31
CA VAL A 38 9.18 2.16 -7.06
C VAL A 38 7.96 2.60 -7.85
N SER A 39 7.51 3.83 -7.61
CA SER A 39 6.29 4.36 -8.22
C SER A 39 6.40 5.86 -8.51
N ASN A 40 5.70 6.31 -9.55
CA ASN A 40 5.50 7.72 -9.87
C ASN A 40 4.10 8.22 -9.46
N VAL A 41 3.48 7.59 -8.46
CA VAL A 41 2.19 8.04 -7.92
C VAL A 41 2.26 9.48 -7.45
N ASP A 42 1.25 10.29 -7.79
CA ASP A 42 1.15 11.65 -7.27
C ASP A 42 0.62 11.60 -5.83
N LEU A 43 1.52 11.90 -4.88
CA LEU A 43 1.18 11.87 -3.46
C LEU A 43 0.20 12.97 -3.06
N ASN A 44 0.22 14.11 -3.74
CA ASN A 44 -0.72 15.19 -3.45
C ASN A 44 -2.13 14.79 -3.87
N ASP A 45 -2.26 14.15 -5.02
CA ASP A 45 -3.54 13.61 -5.50
C ASP A 45 -4.05 12.48 -4.61
N LEU A 46 -3.16 11.59 -4.17
CA LEU A 46 -3.50 10.51 -3.23
C LEU A 46 -4.00 11.06 -1.89
N ILE A 47 -3.31 12.09 -1.33
CA ILE A 47 -3.71 12.73 -0.07
C ILE A 47 -5.05 13.45 -0.24
N ARG A 48 -5.23 14.20 -1.34
CA ARG A 48 -6.51 14.88 -1.64
C ARG A 48 -7.65 13.88 -1.75
N PHE A 49 -7.46 12.78 -2.48
CA PHE A 49 -8.44 11.72 -2.62
C PHE A 49 -8.83 11.10 -1.28
N HIS A 50 -7.86 10.83 -0.40
CA HIS A 50 -8.10 10.33 0.95
C HIS A 50 -9.02 11.26 1.75
N GLN A 51 -8.72 12.56 1.72
CA GLN A 51 -9.50 13.59 2.40
C GLN A 51 -10.92 13.72 1.84
N GLU A 52 -11.08 13.77 0.52
CA GLU A 52 -12.37 13.87 -0.16
C GLU A 52 -13.27 12.66 0.13
N LYS A 53 -12.69 11.44 0.21
CA LYS A 53 -13.41 10.22 0.54
C LYS A 53 -13.73 10.08 2.03
N HIS A 54 -13.14 10.93 2.89
CA HIS A 54 -13.23 10.75 4.34
C HIS A 54 -12.96 9.30 4.75
N ALA A 55 -11.90 8.74 4.19
CA ALA A 55 -11.55 7.35 4.36
C ALA A 55 -10.79 7.11 5.67
N ASP A 56 -10.91 5.91 6.22
CA ASP A 56 -10.11 5.47 7.35
C ASP A 56 -8.75 4.95 6.88
N VAL A 57 -8.77 4.34 5.68
CA VAL A 57 -7.59 3.89 4.95
C VAL A 57 -7.76 4.25 3.48
N THR A 58 -6.68 4.65 2.82
CA THR A 58 -6.61 4.70 1.37
C THR A 58 -5.50 3.76 0.90
N ILE A 59 -5.82 2.89 -0.05
CA ILE A 59 -4.87 2.00 -0.71
C ILE A 59 -4.65 2.53 -2.13
N ALA A 60 -3.41 2.83 -2.49
CA ALA A 60 -3.08 3.01 -3.90
C ALA A 60 -3.12 1.67 -4.61
N ALA A 61 -3.83 1.60 -5.73
CA ALA A 61 -3.96 0.40 -6.54
C ALA A 61 -3.46 0.66 -7.95
N THR A 62 -2.71 -0.27 -8.48
CA THR A 62 -2.25 -0.27 -9.86
C THR A 62 -2.86 -1.43 -10.63
N ARG A 63 -2.84 -1.33 -11.96
CA ARG A 63 -3.36 -2.39 -12.83
C ARG A 63 -2.24 -3.25 -13.37
N VAL A 64 -2.39 -4.58 -13.26
CA VAL A 64 -1.44 -5.55 -13.81
C VAL A 64 -2.16 -6.59 -14.67
N GLU A 65 -1.40 -7.27 -15.53
CA GLU A 65 -1.95 -8.34 -16.40
C GLU A 65 -2.14 -9.65 -15.64
N SER A 66 -1.30 -9.92 -14.65
CA SER A 66 -1.30 -11.16 -13.87
C SER A 66 -1.43 -10.87 -12.37
N PRO A 67 -2.65 -10.63 -11.85
CA PRO A 67 -2.87 -10.14 -10.50
C PRO A 67 -2.70 -11.19 -9.41
N SER A 68 -2.70 -12.49 -9.72
CA SER A 68 -2.66 -13.60 -8.74
C SER A 68 -1.44 -13.60 -7.80
N ASN A 69 -0.37 -12.90 -8.16
CA ASN A 69 0.82 -12.78 -7.32
C ASN A 69 0.73 -11.70 -6.24
N TYR A 70 -0.36 -10.94 -6.21
CA TYR A 70 -0.54 -9.74 -5.40
C TYR A 70 -1.86 -9.77 -4.63
N GLY A 71 -2.04 -8.81 -3.75
CA GLY A 71 -3.34 -8.53 -3.14
C GLY A 71 -4.30 -7.90 -4.14
N VAL A 72 -5.38 -8.59 -4.50
CA VAL A 72 -6.40 -8.13 -5.45
C VAL A 72 -7.50 -7.39 -4.72
N ILE A 73 -7.94 -6.26 -5.27
CA ILE A 73 -8.93 -5.39 -4.67
C ILE A 73 -10.13 -5.25 -5.59
N GLU A 74 -11.31 -5.52 -5.06
CA GLU A 74 -12.59 -5.19 -5.69
C GLU A 74 -13.17 -3.94 -5.04
N THR A 75 -13.84 -3.09 -5.82
CA THR A 75 -14.42 -1.83 -5.31
C THR A 75 -15.86 -1.68 -5.78
N ASP A 76 -16.63 -0.92 -5.01
CA ASP A 76 -17.89 -0.37 -5.46
C ASP A 76 -17.73 0.80 -6.46
N GLU A 77 -18.84 1.40 -6.85
CA GLU A 77 -18.90 2.53 -7.78
C GLU A 77 -18.26 3.80 -7.18
N ASP A 78 -18.28 3.93 -5.86
CA ASP A 78 -17.71 5.05 -5.11
C ASP A 78 -16.21 4.88 -4.81
N SER A 79 -15.57 3.83 -5.33
CA SER A 79 -14.16 3.49 -5.12
C SER A 79 -13.83 3.07 -3.69
N PHE A 80 -14.77 2.55 -2.92
CA PHE A 80 -14.49 1.88 -1.67
C PHE A 80 -14.27 0.38 -1.90
N ALA A 81 -13.29 -0.18 -1.19
CA ALA A 81 -13.01 -1.62 -1.26
C ALA A 81 -14.20 -2.42 -0.71
N THR A 82 -14.66 -3.38 -1.49
CA THR A 82 -15.66 -4.38 -1.09
C THR A 82 -15.02 -5.70 -0.70
N THR A 83 -13.89 -6.01 -1.33
CA THR A 83 -13.14 -7.24 -1.08
C THR A 83 -11.64 -6.99 -1.21
N PHE A 84 -10.87 -7.63 -0.36
CA PHE A 84 -9.42 -7.71 -0.45
C PHE A 84 -9.01 -9.19 -0.37
N THR A 85 -8.35 -9.70 -1.40
CA THR A 85 -7.91 -11.10 -1.47
C THR A 85 -6.40 -11.15 -1.72
N GLU A 86 -5.64 -11.57 -0.72
CA GLU A 86 -4.18 -11.72 -0.84
C GLU A 86 -3.84 -12.99 -1.63
N LYS A 87 -3.17 -12.79 -2.77
CA LYS A 87 -2.68 -13.85 -3.65
C LYS A 87 -3.74 -14.92 -3.97
N PRO A 88 -4.82 -14.53 -4.65
CA PRO A 88 -5.85 -15.48 -5.09
C PRO A 88 -5.23 -16.56 -5.98
N LYS A 89 -5.89 -17.71 -6.08
CA LYS A 89 -5.47 -18.74 -7.03
C LYS A 89 -5.65 -18.23 -8.46
N PRO A 90 -4.77 -18.62 -9.40
CA PRO A 90 -4.92 -18.26 -10.80
C PRO A 90 -6.31 -18.62 -11.34
N GLY A 91 -6.99 -17.63 -11.91
CA GLY A 91 -8.37 -17.76 -12.42
C GLY A 91 -9.48 -17.47 -11.40
N GLU A 92 -9.14 -17.20 -10.14
CA GLU A 92 -10.10 -16.74 -9.11
C GLU A 92 -10.09 -15.22 -8.93
N GLU A 93 -9.22 -14.50 -9.66
CA GLU A 93 -9.11 -13.05 -9.60
C GLU A 93 -10.34 -12.38 -10.21
N LYS A 94 -10.98 -11.51 -9.45
CA LYS A 94 -12.16 -10.76 -9.89
C LYS A 94 -11.84 -9.34 -10.34
N SER A 95 -10.59 -8.92 -10.21
CA SER A 95 -10.11 -7.60 -10.59
C SER A 95 -8.65 -7.67 -11.05
N ASN A 96 -8.26 -6.75 -11.96
CA ASN A 96 -6.87 -6.55 -12.33
C ASN A 96 -6.21 -5.42 -11.52
N PHE A 97 -6.93 -4.82 -10.57
CA PHE A 97 -6.37 -3.84 -9.65
C PHE A 97 -5.79 -4.55 -8.45
N ILE A 98 -4.51 -4.26 -8.21
CA ILE A 98 -3.76 -4.85 -7.11
C ILE A 98 -3.31 -3.78 -6.11
N ASN A 99 -3.03 -4.21 -4.91
CA ASN A 99 -2.39 -3.43 -3.88
C ASN A 99 -1.00 -2.97 -4.35
N ALA A 100 -0.79 -1.66 -4.46
CA ALA A 100 0.47 -1.08 -4.91
C ALA A 100 1.52 -0.94 -3.78
N GLY A 101 1.20 -1.32 -2.54
CA GLY A 101 2.11 -1.19 -1.40
C GLY A 101 2.29 0.25 -0.91
N ILE A 102 1.33 1.12 -1.20
CA ILE A 102 1.32 2.54 -0.79
C ILE A 102 -0.03 2.83 -0.15
N TYR A 103 -0.01 3.39 1.06
CA TYR A 103 -1.23 3.59 1.84
C TYR A 103 -1.25 4.94 2.54
N ILE A 104 -2.46 5.41 2.87
CA ILE A 104 -2.69 6.41 3.90
C ILE A 104 -3.56 5.77 4.98
N PHE A 105 -3.14 5.88 6.22
CA PHE A 105 -3.90 5.40 7.38
C PHE A 105 -4.26 6.56 8.30
N GLU A 106 -5.49 6.54 8.78
CA GLU A 106 -5.88 7.29 9.96
C GLU A 106 -5.35 6.61 11.24
N PRO A 107 -4.84 7.35 12.24
CA PRO A 107 -4.24 6.76 13.46
C PRO A 107 -5.14 5.75 14.19
N LYS A 108 -6.46 5.94 14.14
CA LYS A 108 -7.43 5.02 14.77
C LYS A 108 -7.39 3.60 14.22
N VAL A 109 -6.92 3.42 12.98
CA VAL A 109 -6.76 2.11 12.36
C VAL A 109 -5.76 1.25 13.14
N LEU A 110 -4.75 1.89 13.72
CA LEU A 110 -3.75 1.20 14.52
C LEU A 110 -4.33 0.50 15.75
N ASP A 111 -5.50 0.92 16.25
CA ASP A 111 -6.15 0.29 17.39
C ASP A 111 -6.65 -1.13 17.10
N LEU A 112 -6.85 -1.45 15.81
CA LEU A 112 -7.26 -2.77 15.36
C LEU A 112 -6.08 -3.72 15.11
N ILE A 113 -4.87 -3.20 15.02
CA ILE A 113 -3.69 -4.02 14.79
C ILE A 113 -3.19 -4.53 16.15
N PRO A 114 -3.15 -5.85 16.37
CA PRO A 114 -2.59 -6.43 17.59
C PRO A 114 -1.13 -6.01 17.80
N SER A 115 -0.74 -5.87 19.08
CA SER A 115 0.66 -5.65 19.47
C SER A 115 1.38 -6.98 19.69
N ASP A 116 2.70 -6.93 19.67
CA ASP A 116 3.60 -7.98 20.17
C ASP A 116 3.46 -9.35 19.44
N ARG A 117 2.97 -9.35 18.22
CA ARG A 117 2.94 -10.53 17.36
C ARG A 117 3.11 -10.17 15.88
N VAL A 118 3.43 -11.19 15.09
CA VAL A 118 3.46 -11.06 13.62
C VAL A 118 2.05 -10.78 13.11
N VAL A 119 1.88 -9.70 12.34
CA VAL A 119 0.62 -9.29 11.70
C VAL A 119 0.89 -8.89 10.26
N SER A 120 0.14 -9.46 9.32
CA SER A 120 0.12 -8.98 7.94
C SER A 120 -0.99 -7.96 7.75
N VAL A 121 -0.66 -6.81 7.18
CA VAL A 121 -1.67 -5.81 6.78
C VAL A 121 -2.64 -6.43 5.79
N GLU A 122 -2.13 -7.17 4.83
CA GLU A 122 -2.87 -7.71 3.69
C GLU A 122 -3.80 -8.87 4.09
N LYS A 123 -3.29 -9.77 4.93
CA LYS A 123 -4.01 -11.00 5.30
C LYS A 123 -4.94 -10.82 6.49
N GLU A 124 -4.63 -9.88 7.38
CA GLU A 124 -5.34 -9.72 8.64
C GLU A 124 -5.99 -8.33 8.77
N THR A 125 -5.21 -7.25 8.57
CA THR A 125 -5.70 -5.90 8.87
C THR A 125 -6.77 -5.44 7.89
N PHE A 126 -6.54 -5.53 6.58
CA PHE A 126 -7.53 -5.10 5.59
C PHE A 126 -8.83 -5.91 5.67
N PRO A 127 -8.82 -7.24 5.75
CA PRO A 127 -10.05 -8.02 5.96
C PRO A 127 -10.79 -7.63 7.24
N ALA A 128 -10.09 -7.48 8.35
CA ALA A 128 -10.71 -7.10 9.63
C ALA A 128 -11.31 -5.67 9.60
N LEU A 129 -10.69 -4.74 8.87
CA LEU A 129 -11.23 -3.40 8.66
C LEU A 129 -12.53 -3.44 7.87
N LEU A 130 -12.56 -4.20 6.76
CA LEU A 130 -13.76 -4.37 5.93
C LEU A 130 -14.90 -5.01 6.73
N GLU A 131 -14.62 -6.07 7.48
CA GLU A 131 -15.60 -6.75 8.34
C GLU A 131 -16.21 -5.81 9.39
N LYS A 132 -15.41 -4.87 9.91
CA LYS A 132 -15.86 -3.87 10.90
C LYS A 132 -16.49 -2.63 10.28
N GLY A 133 -16.62 -2.57 8.96
CA GLY A 133 -17.26 -1.44 8.27
C GLY A 133 -16.41 -0.17 8.18
N TYR A 134 -15.08 -0.29 8.29
CA TYR A 134 -14.18 0.83 8.04
C TYR A 134 -14.16 1.19 6.55
N LYS A 135 -14.03 2.47 6.26
CA LYS A 135 -13.96 2.98 4.90
C LYS A 135 -12.55 2.83 4.33
N ILE A 136 -12.36 1.83 3.48
CA ILE A 136 -11.13 1.64 2.73
C ILE A 136 -11.34 2.19 1.32
N ALA A 137 -10.83 3.38 1.03
CA ALA A 137 -10.86 3.94 -0.32
C ALA A 137 -9.73 3.39 -1.19
N VAL A 138 -9.97 3.23 -2.48
CA VAL A 138 -9.00 2.68 -3.43
C VAL A 138 -8.68 3.73 -4.48
N TYR A 139 -7.48 4.29 -4.39
CA TYR A 139 -6.94 5.25 -5.35
C TYR A 139 -6.33 4.49 -6.54
N ARG A 140 -7.00 4.52 -7.69
CA ARG A 140 -6.56 3.83 -8.90
C ARG A 140 -5.53 4.68 -9.64
N ASP A 141 -4.26 4.32 -9.49
CA ASP A 141 -3.16 4.98 -10.17
C ASP A 141 -2.80 4.26 -11.48
N ARG A 142 -2.35 5.04 -12.47
CA ARG A 142 -1.89 4.55 -13.78
C ARG A 142 -0.46 4.96 -14.07
N SER A 143 0.21 5.60 -13.13
CA SER A 143 1.60 5.98 -13.27
C SER A 143 2.50 4.74 -13.25
N TYR A 144 3.79 4.96 -13.49
CA TYR A 144 4.77 3.89 -13.40
C TYR A 144 4.77 3.26 -12.01
N TRP A 145 4.77 1.94 -11.96
CA TRP A 145 4.83 1.15 -10.75
C TRP A 145 5.59 -0.17 -11.00
N ILE A 146 6.48 -0.51 -10.10
CA ILE A 146 7.17 -1.80 -10.07
C ILE A 146 7.52 -2.19 -8.64
N ASP A 147 7.31 -3.45 -8.30
CA ASP A 147 7.86 -4.10 -7.12
C ASP A 147 9.26 -4.67 -7.49
N ILE A 148 10.29 -4.25 -6.77
CA ILE A 148 11.69 -4.63 -7.05
C ILE A 148 12.19 -5.77 -6.16
N GLY A 149 11.30 -6.59 -5.64
CA GLY A 149 11.60 -7.71 -4.74
C GLY A 149 12.34 -8.88 -5.38
N THR A 150 12.61 -8.85 -6.71
CA THR A 150 13.44 -9.85 -7.40
C THR A 150 14.59 -9.21 -8.17
N PRO A 151 15.71 -9.93 -8.40
CA PRO A 151 16.83 -9.41 -9.18
C PRO A 151 16.42 -8.95 -10.59
N GLU A 152 15.51 -9.68 -11.23
CA GLU A 152 15.02 -9.35 -12.58
C GLU A 152 14.29 -8.01 -12.60
N LYS A 153 13.39 -7.78 -11.63
CA LYS A 153 12.63 -6.53 -11.51
C LYS A 153 13.52 -5.38 -11.04
N TYR A 154 14.49 -5.65 -10.17
CA TYR A 154 15.51 -4.68 -9.81
C TYR A 154 16.30 -4.21 -11.03
N MET A 155 16.72 -5.12 -11.90
CA MET A 155 17.37 -4.77 -13.17
C MET A 155 16.41 -4.09 -14.16
N GLN A 156 15.13 -4.44 -14.12
CA GLN A 156 14.11 -3.82 -14.96
C GLN A 156 13.92 -2.34 -14.61
N VAL A 157 13.79 -1.98 -13.34
CA VAL A 157 13.64 -0.57 -12.94
C VAL A 157 14.79 0.32 -13.42
N HIS A 158 16.02 -0.19 -13.40
CA HIS A 158 17.16 0.55 -13.96
C HIS A 158 16.99 0.84 -15.45
N ARG A 159 16.57 -0.16 -16.24
CA ARG A 159 16.32 0.03 -17.69
C ARG A 159 15.19 1.04 -17.89
N ASP A 160 14.13 0.99 -17.10
CA ASP A 160 12.97 1.86 -17.19
C ASP A 160 13.31 3.31 -16.85
N ILE A 161 14.19 3.53 -15.86
CA ILE A 161 14.73 4.85 -15.52
C ILE A 161 15.56 5.40 -16.70
N PHE A 162 16.53 4.62 -17.21
CA PHE A 162 17.35 5.04 -18.34
C PHE A 162 16.53 5.25 -19.63
N GLY A 163 15.46 4.49 -19.81
CA GLY A 163 14.52 4.63 -20.92
C GLY A 163 13.49 5.75 -20.76
N GLY A 164 13.47 6.47 -19.61
CA GLY A 164 12.54 7.55 -19.34
C GLY A 164 11.10 7.11 -19.02
N LEU A 165 10.88 5.82 -18.76
CA LEU A 165 9.57 5.28 -18.37
C LEU A 165 9.27 5.57 -16.90
N CYS A 166 10.29 5.47 -16.04
CA CYS A 166 10.24 5.84 -14.63
C CYS A 166 10.91 7.21 -14.44
N ARG A 167 10.17 8.16 -13.88
CA ARG A 167 10.73 9.49 -13.56
C ARG A 167 11.45 9.42 -12.22
N VAL A 168 12.68 9.90 -12.19
CA VAL A 168 13.44 10.11 -10.95
C VAL A 168 13.43 11.60 -10.66
N PRO A 169 13.22 12.04 -9.40
CA PRO A 169 13.34 13.44 -9.06
C PRO A 169 14.73 13.96 -9.47
N GLU A 170 14.76 15.08 -10.21
CA GLU A 170 16.02 15.77 -10.46
C GLU A 170 16.51 16.34 -9.14
N HIS A 171 17.75 16.06 -8.81
CA HIS A 171 18.43 16.67 -7.67
C HIS A 171 18.99 18.02 -8.12
N ASP A 172 18.39 19.13 -7.64
CA ASP A 172 19.00 20.46 -7.68
C ASP A 172 20.16 20.54 -6.70
#